data_8480ed7fcb51aa607ed4192ed8eaf6cb
#
_entry.id   8480ed7fcb51aa607ed4192ed8eaf6cb
#
_cell.length_a   1.000
_cell.length_b   1.000
_cell.length_c   1.000
_cell.angle_alpha   90.00
_cell.angle_beta   90.00
_cell.angle_gamma   90.00
#
_symmetry.space_group_name_H-M   'P 1'
#
loop_
_entity.id
_entity.type
_entity.pdbx_description
1 polymer ?
#
loop_
_entity_poly.entity_id
_entity_poly.type
_entity_poly.pdbx_seq_one_letter_code
_entity_poly.pdbx_strand_id
1 'polypeptide(L)'
;ASQILEAIASSASPADEEAGDAALFWEAQRAVVEELGLAPGERALVINGRVVGPIAEDTALASEASEDLDQLLIYEKQKRITPVAKAAKALEFDEKLSDPLDFAKLTSLTTLSTISDVPEGIYESTSDIRLNLFNRWNDSQSAITVSNSDDPAITIVASIDPTSEVAQKWLPILKVLSELASVRVRLVLNPREEIKELPTKRFYRYVLDSEPSFNEDGSVSRPTASFSGVPVEALLTLGMDVPSSWLVAPKDSIHDLDNIKLSSVKDGSNVDAIYALEHILIEGHSRDMTTKSPPRGVQLVLGTENNPHFSDTIIMANLGYFQFKAQPGLWNINLKPGRSERIFTLDSVGSLGYNPQPGDENNEVALLSFQGRTLFPRVSRKKGYETEDVLETNPKPGSAMDYMNKGFNFASGILSSVGVGAKGSTSGKQADINIFSVASGHLYERMLNIMMVSVMRNTNHSVKFWFIEQFLSPSFKSFLPHLAKEYNFSYEMVTYKWPHWLRAQKEKQREIWGYKILFLDVLFPLDLDKVIFVDADQIVRTDMYDLVSLDLEGAPYGFTPMCDSRHEMEGFRFWKQGYWKNFLRGQPYHISALYVVDLNR
;
A
#
# COMPACT_ATOMS: atom_id res chain seq x y z
N ALA A 1 -23.15 33.45 -25.42
CA ALA A 1 -22.65 34.16 -24.21
C ALA A 1 -23.34 35.51 -24.00
N SER A 2 -23.39 36.42 -25.01
CA SER A 2 -24.02 37.74 -24.83
C SER A 2 -25.53 37.67 -24.57
N GLN A 3 -26.27 36.75 -25.18
CA GLN A 3 -27.71 36.57 -24.94
C GLN A 3 -28.04 36.02 -23.55
N ILE A 4 -27.17 35.19 -23.01
CA ILE A 4 -27.31 34.66 -21.64
C ILE A 4 -27.02 35.75 -20.61
N LEU A 5 -26.00 36.58 -20.84
CA LEU A 5 -25.66 37.70 -19.98
C LEU A 5 -26.74 38.81 -20.02
N GLU A 6 -27.36 39.08 -21.16
CA GLU A 6 -28.50 39.98 -21.31
C GLU A 6 -29.75 39.45 -20.59
N ALA A 7 -30.01 38.14 -20.63
CA ALA A 7 -31.11 37.51 -19.90
C ALA A 7 -30.91 37.59 -18.38
N ILE A 8 -29.68 37.43 -17.92
CA ILE A 8 -29.35 37.55 -16.48
C ILE A 8 -29.43 39.01 -16.01
N ALA A 9 -29.02 39.96 -16.84
CA ALA A 9 -29.03 41.41 -16.53
C ALA A 9 -30.44 42.05 -16.58
N SER A 10 -31.39 41.44 -17.29
CA SER A 10 -32.75 41.95 -17.47
C SER A 10 -33.79 41.42 -16.48
N SER A 11 -33.43 40.50 -15.59
CA SER A 11 -34.35 39.90 -14.62
C SER A 11 -34.60 40.87 -13.43
N ALA A 12 -35.65 41.63 -13.54
CA ALA A 12 -36.27 42.33 -12.37
C ALA A 12 -37.17 41.33 -11.67
N SER A 13 -36.94 41.14 -10.37
CA SER A 13 -37.73 40.39 -9.34
C SER A 13 -38.50 39.15 -9.85
N PRO A 14 -38.08 37.94 -9.49
CA PRO A 14 -38.67 36.73 -10.04
C PRO A 14 -40.06 36.47 -9.47
N ALA A 15 -41.01 36.14 -10.36
CA ALA A 15 -42.24 35.44 -10.03
C ALA A 15 -41.90 33.98 -9.64
N ASP A 16 -42.75 33.31 -8.88
CA ASP A 16 -42.47 31.96 -8.32
C ASP A 16 -42.08 30.88 -9.35
N GLU A 17 -42.48 31.00 -10.61
CA GLU A 17 -42.02 30.13 -11.72
C GLU A 17 -40.55 30.35 -12.09
N GLU A 18 -40.05 31.59 -12.09
CA GLU A 18 -38.65 31.91 -12.39
C GLU A 18 -37.70 31.47 -11.25
N ALA A 19 -38.21 31.37 -10.02
CA ALA A 19 -37.46 30.81 -8.90
C ALA A 19 -37.20 29.29 -9.07
N GLY A 20 -38.14 28.57 -9.69
CA GLY A 20 -38.01 27.15 -10.03
C GLY A 20 -36.91 26.92 -11.08
N ASP A 21 -36.89 27.74 -12.13
CA ASP A 21 -35.87 27.67 -13.20
C ASP A 21 -34.48 28.03 -12.71
N ALA A 22 -34.37 29.02 -11.82
CA ALA A 22 -33.11 29.37 -11.18
C ALA A 22 -32.58 28.24 -10.28
N ALA A 23 -33.45 27.55 -9.55
CA ALA A 23 -33.06 26.40 -8.73
C ALA A 23 -32.57 25.22 -9.60
N LEU A 24 -33.26 24.92 -10.67
CA LEU A 24 -32.83 23.90 -11.65
C LEU A 24 -31.48 24.26 -12.31
N PHE A 25 -31.28 25.54 -12.62
CA PHE A 25 -30.00 26.01 -13.15
C PHE A 25 -28.85 25.77 -12.15
N TRP A 26 -29.05 26.14 -10.88
CA TRP A 26 -28.02 25.94 -9.86
C TRP A 26 -27.79 24.46 -9.53
N GLU A 27 -28.81 23.63 -9.59
CA GLU A 27 -28.67 22.19 -9.43
C GLU A 27 -27.82 21.59 -10.58
N ALA A 28 -28.08 21.99 -11.82
CA ALA A 28 -27.28 21.61 -12.98
C ALA A 28 -25.83 22.12 -12.86
N GLN A 29 -25.62 23.35 -12.35
CA GLN A 29 -24.28 23.90 -12.13
C GLN A 29 -23.53 23.13 -11.03
N ARG A 30 -24.22 22.66 -10.00
CA ARG A 30 -23.59 21.83 -8.95
C ARG A 30 -23.02 20.54 -9.53
N ALA A 31 -23.77 19.86 -10.38
CA ALA A 31 -23.28 18.66 -11.06
C ALA A 31 -22.02 18.95 -11.91
N VAL A 32 -21.98 20.08 -12.63
CA VAL A 32 -20.79 20.49 -13.40
C VAL A 32 -19.58 20.72 -12.48
N VAL A 33 -19.78 21.39 -11.36
CA VAL A 33 -18.70 21.63 -10.37
C VAL A 33 -18.19 20.32 -9.79
N GLU A 34 -19.08 19.43 -9.40
CA GLU A 34 -18.73 18.13 -8.78
C GLU A 34 -18.02 17.21 -9.80
N GLU A 35 -18.53 17.11 -11.03
CA GLU A 35 -17.96 16.22 -12.04
C GLU A 35 -16.67 16.75 -12.67
N LEU A 36 -16.56 18.07 -12.87
CA LEU A 36 -15.37 18.68 -13.47
C LEU A 36 -14.30 19.08 -12.44
N GLY A 37 -14.63 19.07 -11.15
CA GLY A 37 -13.72 19.47 -10.08
C GLY A 37 -13.36 20.96 -10.09
N LEU A 38 -14.25 21.81 -10.60
CA LEU A 38 -14.04 23.25 -10.69
C LEU A 38 -14.76 23.98 -9.55
N ALA A 39 -14.09 24.90 -8.88
CA ALA A 39 -14.73 25.78 -7.92
C ALA A 39 -15.62 26.82 -8.63
N PRO A 40 -16.66 27.36 -7.94
CA PRO A 40 -17.49 28.43 -8.50
C PRO A 40 -16.65 29.61 -8.96
N GLY A 41 -16.84 30.04 -10.21
CA GLY A 41 -16.08 31.14 -10.82
C GLY A 41 -14.79 30.71 -11.55
N GLU A 42 -14.34 29.49 -11.38
CA GLU A 42 -13.18 29.00 -12.15
C GLU A 42 -13.53 28.74 -13.61
N ARG A 43 -12.54 28.96 -14.46
CA ARG A 43 -12.64 28.76 -15.91
C ARG A 43 -11.84 27.55 -16.33
N ALA A 44 -12.40 26.74 -17.21
CA ALA A 44 -11.72 25.61 -17.81
C ALA A 44 -12.18 25.38 -19.25
N LEU A 45 -11.38 24.62 -19.99
CA LEU A 45 -11.76 24.04 -21.28
C LEU A 45 -12.02 22.58 -21.12
N VAL A 46 -13.06 22.06 -21.74
CA VAL A 46 -13.32 20.62 -21.81
C VAL A 46 -13.13 20.17 -23.25
N ILE A 47 -12.08 19.38 -23.49
CA ILE A 47 -11.72 18.91 -24.83
C ILE A 47 -11.75 17.38 -24.83
N ASN A 48 -12.65 16.77 -25.58
CA ASN A 48 -12.82 15.32 -25.63
C ASN A 48 -12.96 14.68 -24.24
N GLY A 49 -13.74 15.33 -23.36
CA GLY A 49 -13.95 14.90 -21.98
C GLY A 49 -12.81 15.22 -21.01
N ARG A 50 -11.70 15.75 -21.46
CA ARG A 50 -10.61 16.20 -20.60
C ARG A 50 -10.84 17.64 -20.15
N VAL A 51 -10.76 17.86 -18.85
CA VAL A 51 -10.78 19.20 -18.27
C VAL A 51 -9.38 19.78 -18.26
N VAL A 52 -9.17 20.90 -18.96
CA VAL A 52 -7.94 21.67 -18.97
C VAL A 52 -8.18 22.93 -18.17
N GLY A 53 -7.72 22.96 -16.95
CA GLY A 53 -7.97 24.05 -16.01
C GLY A 53 -7.67 23.64 -14.55
N PRO A 54 -7.91 24.56 -13.58
CA PRO A 54 -8.47 25.91 -13.77
C PRO A 54 -7.53 26.87 -14.51
N ILE A 55 -8.08 27.72 -15.39
CA ILE A 55 -7.33 28.73 -16.15
C ILE A 55 -7.36 30.04 -15.35
N ALA A 56 -6.20 30.60 -15.03
CA ALA A 56 -6.09 31.83 -14.26
C ALA A 56 -6.79 33.02 -14.93
N GLU A 57 -7.31 33.95 -14.14
CA GLU A 57 -8.09 35.12 -14.66
C GLU A 57 -7.26 36.06 -15.52
N ASP A 58 -5.97 36.18 -15.23
CA ASP A 58 -5.01 37.00 -15.94
C ASP A 58 -4.50 36.36 -17.26
N THR A 59 -4.83 35.11 -17.49
CA THR A 59 -4.51 34.44 -18.74
C THR A 59 -5.42 34.99 -19.85
N ALA A 60 -4.89 35.89 -20.64
CA ALA A 60 -5.61 36.46 -21.77
C ALA A 60 -5.85 35.39 -22.85
N LEU A 61 -7.08 34.89 -22.94
CA LEU A 61 -7.54 34.07 -24.05
C LEU A 61 -7.75 34.91 -25.33
N ALA A 62 -7.31 36.16 -25.33
CA ALA A 62 -7.51 37.11 -26.43
C ALA A 62 -6.18 37.42 -27.13
N SER A 63 -6.10 37.11 -28.38
CA SER A 63 -5.14 37.47 -29.44
C SER A 63 -3.74 36.84 -29.41
N GLU A 64 -3.06 36.68 -28.31
CA GLU A 64 -1.78 35.95 -28.25
C GLU A 64 -1.95 34.50 -27.79
N ALA A 65 -3.00 34.19 -27.03
CA ALA A 65 -3.35 32.84 -26.58
C ALA A 65 -4.00 31.97 -27.68
N SER A 66 -4.28 32.49 -28.84
CA SER A 66 -4.81 31.67 -29.95
C SER A 66 -3.79 30.62 -30.40
N GLU A 67 -2.50 30.93 -30.37
CA GLU A 67 -1.44 29.98 -30.74
C GLU A 67 -1.33 28.81 -29.75
N ASP A 68 -1.43 29.08 -28.45
CA ASP A 68 -1.40 28.03 -27.42
C ASP A 68 -2.64 27.16 -27.49
N LEU A 69 -3.82 27.76 -27.72
CA LEU A 69 -5.06 27.00 -27.89
C LEU A 69 -5.02 26.16 -29.16
N ASP A 70 -4.54 26.72 -30.27
CA ASP A 70 -4.38 25.98 -31.54
C ASP A 70 -3.38 24.84 -31.39
N GLN A 71 -2.27 25.05 -30.70
CA GLN A 71 -1.30 23.99 -30.40
C GLN A 71 -1.91 22.89 -29.53
N LEU A 72 -2.68 23.24 -28.49
CA LEU A 72 -3.39 22.30 -27.67
C LEU A 72 -4.41 21.46 -28.45
N LEU A 73 -5.19 22.12 -29.34
CA LEU A 73 -6.15 21.44 -30.21
C LEU A 73 -5.48 20.54 -31.25
N ILE A 74 -4.35 20.97 -31.80
CA ILE A 74 -3.54 20.15 -32.71
C ILE A 74 -2.97 18.94 -31.99
N TYR A 75 -2.45 19.13 -30.77
CA TYR A 75 -1.94 18.05 -29.94
C TYR A 75 -3.04 17.03 -29.61
N GLU A 76 -4.18 17.49 -29.11
CA GLU A 76 -5.32 16.66 -28.78
C GLU A 76 -5.82 15.85 -29.99
N LYS A 77 -5.94 16.50 -31.13
CA LYS A 77 -6.35 15.86 -32.38
C LYS A 77 -5.33 14.85 -32.88
N GLN A 78 -4.06 15.22 -32.99
CA GLN A 78 -3.05 14.38 -33.64
C GLN A 78 -2.50 13.29 -32.74
N LYS A 79 -2.27 13.60 -31.48
CA LYS A 79 -1.55 12.72 -30.55
C LYS A 79 -2.50 11.87 -29.66
N ARG A 80 -3.68 12.38 -29.35
CA ARG A 80 -4.56 11.73 -28.41
C ARG A 80 -5.77 11.06 -29.06
N ILE A 81 -6.71 11.83 -29.61
CA ILE A 81 -7.99 11.29 -30.06
C ILE A 81 -7.90 10.50 -31.37
N THR A 82 -7.13 10.97 -32.35
CA THR A 82 -7.05 10.34 -33.66
C THR A 82 -6.49 8.92 -33.65
N PRO A 83 -5.42 8.60 -32.88
CA PRO A 83 -4.96 7.22 -32.75
C PRO A 83 -6.00 6.28 -32.16
N VAL A 84 -6.72 6.74 -31.12
CA VAL A 84 -7.80 5.96 -30.47
C VAL A 84 -8.97 5.76 -31.44
N ALA A 85 -9.40 6.81 -32.13
CA ALA A 85 -10.48 6.72 -33.11
C ALA A 85 -10.13 5.76 -34.29
N LYS A 86 -8.89 5.78 -34.75
CA LYS A 86 -8.42 4.83 -35.77
C LYS A 86 -8.45 3.38 -35.26
N ALA A 87 -7.99 3.16 -34.06
CA ALA A 87 -8.03 1.83 -33.43
C ALA A 87 -9.47 1.35 -33.25
N ALA A 88 -10.36 2.22 -32.77
CA ALA A 88 -11.78 1.89 -32.60
C ALA A 88 -12.46 1.55 -33.93
N LYS A 89 -12.14 2.27 -35.01
CA LYS A 89 -12.62 1.94 -36.35
C LYS A 89 -12.10 0.60 -36.85
N ALA A 90 -10.82 0.33 -36.67
CA ALA A 90 -10.23 -0.93 -37.08
C ALA A 90 -10.83 -2.14 -36.31
N LEU A 91 -11.38 -1.91 -35.12
CA LEU A 91 -12.15 -2.88 -34.34
C LEU A 91 -13.65 -2.89 -34.68
N GLU A 92 -14.07 -2.17 -35.74
CA GLU A 92 -15.45 -2.09 -36.24
C GLU A 92 -16.46 -1.52 -35.23
N PHE A 93 -16.00 -0.69 -34.28
CA PHE A 93 -16.90 -0.08 -33.32
C PHE A 93 -17.79 0.99 -33.94
N ASP A 94 -17.36 1.63 -35.03
CA ASP A 94 -18.19 2.57 -35.81
C ASP A 94 -19.35 1.89 -36.54
N GLU A 95 -19.23 0.60 -36.86
CA GLU A 95 -20.34 -0.18 -37.43
C GLU A 95 -21.25 -0.80 -36.35
N LYS A 96 -20.68 -1.09 -35.18
CA LYS A 96 -21.41 -1.68 -34.05
C LYS A 96 -22.23 -0.66 -33.26
N LEU A 97 -21.80 0.59 -33.26
CA LEU A 97 -22.49 1.69 -32.59
C LEU A 97 -23.36 2.45 -33.60
N SER A 98 -24.66 2.42 -33.40
CA SER A 98 -25.63 3.05 -34.31
C SER A 98 -25.65 4.58 -34.24
N ASP A 99 -25.19 5.15 -33.12
CA ASP A 99 -25.11 6.60 -32.90
C ASP A 99 -23.65 7.09 -33.01
N PRO A 100 -23.33 8.04 -33.92
CA PRO A 100 -22.02 8.66 -33.98
C PRO A 100 -21.56 9.30 -32.65
N LEU A 101 -22.50 9.75 -31.81
CA LEU A 101 -22.18 10.31 -30.50
C LEU A 101 -21.65 9.23 -29.55
N ASP A 102 -22.14 8.01 -29.62
CA ASP A 102 -21.64 6.91 -28.79
C ASP A 102 -20.21 6.50 -29.19
N PHE A 103 -19.90 6.57 -30.49
CA PHE A 103 -18.53 6.39 -30.95
C PHE A 103 -17.61 7.53 -30.45
N ALA A 104 -18.08 8.77 -30.46
CA ALA A 104 -17.33 9.91 -29.93
C ALA A 104 -17.12 9.78 -28.41
N LYS A 105 -18.13 9.35 -27.66
CA LYS A 105 -18.04 9.06 -26.22
C LYS A 105 -17.02 7.94 -25.95
N LEU A 106 -17.12 6.82 -26.66
CA LEU A 106 -16.18 5.70 -26.52
C LEU A 106 -14.74 6.14 -26.74
N THR A 107 -14.48 6.87 -27.83
CA THR A 107 -13.12 7.34 -28.15
C THR A 107 -12.61 8.36 -27.14
N SER A 108 -13.47 9.23 -26.63
CA SER A 108 -13.13 10.21 -25.57
C SER A 108 -12.81 9.53 -24.25
N LEU A 109 -13.66 8.59 -23.79
CA LEU A 109 -13.43 7.84 -22.55
C LEU A 109 -12.15 6.98 -22.63
N THR A 110 -11.90 6.35 -23.77
CA THR A 110 -10.67 5.58 -23.97
C THR A 110 -9.44 6.50 -23.95
N THR A 111 -9.53 7.66 -24.55
CA THR A 111 -8.44 8.65 -24.53
C THR A 111 -8.18 9.14 -23.10
N LEU A 112 -9.22 9.38 -22.31
CA LEU A 112 -9.09 9.76 -20.91
C LEU A 112 -8.43 8.66 -20.07
N SER A 113 -8.81 7.40 -20.27
CA SER A 113 -8.24 6.27 -19.54
C SER A 113 -6.75 6.01 -19.81
N THR A 114 -6.22 6.57 -20.91
CA THR A 114 -4.80 6.48 -21.26
C THR A 114 -3.95 7.59 -20.63
N ILE A 115 -4.58 8.52 -19.88
CA ILE A 115 -3.84 9.54 -19.14
C ILE A 115 -3.09 8.83 -18.01
N SER A 116 -1.77 9.00 -18.00
CA SER A 116 -0.94 8.57 -16.87
C SER A 116 -1.24 9.48 -15.66
N ASP A 117 -1.27 8.91 -14.46
CA ASP A 117 -1.38 9.67 -13.19
C ASP A 117 -0.14 10.54 -12.89
N VAL A 118 0.82 10.57 -13.81
CA VAL A 118 1.99 11.43 -13.73
C VAL A 118 1.57 12.85 -14.13
N PRO A 119 1.78 13.87 -13.28
CA PRO A 119 1.49 15.25 -13.62
C PRO A 119 2.18 15.64 -14.93
N GLU A 120 1.41 16.14 -15.89
CA GLU A 120 1.97 16.77 -17.09
C GLU A 120 2.80 17.98 -16.64
N GLY A 121 4.06 18.05 -16.98
CA GLY A 121 4.94 19.16 -16.61
C GLY A 121 6.40 18.78 -16.47
N ILE A 122 7.07 19.27 -15.46
CA ILE A 122 8.54 19.25 -15.22
C ILE A 122 9.24 17.87 -15.44
N TYR A 123 8.48 16.79 -15.53
CA TYR A 123 8.97 15.42 -15.76
C TYR A 123 8.42 14.80 -17.06
N GLU A 124 7.84 15.56 -17.96
CA GLU A 124 7.65 15.05 -19.32
C GLU A 124 9.03 14.70 -19.89
N SER A 125 9.34 13.41 -19.80
CA SER A 125 10.34 12.85 -20.69
C SER A 125 9.93 13.26 -22.12
N THR A 126 10.85 13.83 -22.87
CA THR A 126 10.72 14.04 -24.30
C THR A 126 9.87 12.94 -24.89
N SER A 127 8.78 13.30 -25.59
CA SER A 127 7.83 12.36 -26.17
C SER A 127 8.59 11.17 -26.73
N ASP A 128 8.25 9.97 -26.28
CA ASP A 128 8.92 8.75 -26.70
C ASP A 128 8.99 8.77 -28.22
N ILE A 129 10.19 8.91 -28.72
CA ILE A 129 10.44 8.89 -30.17
C ILE A 129 9.99 7.49 -30.58
N ARG A 130 8.91 7.41 -31.36
CA ARG A 130 8.47 6.14 -31.93
C ARG A 130 9.56 5.64 -32.88
N LEU A 131 10.39 4.79 -32.35
CA LEU A 131 11.46 4.16 -33.11
C LEU A 131 10.84 3.00 -33.89
N ASN A 132 10.88 3.09 -35.20
CA ASN A 132 10.52 1.98 -36.09
C ASN A 132 11.68 0.98 -36.27
N LEU A 133 12.67 1.01 -35.38
CA LEU A 133 13.86 0.15 -35.48
C LEU A 133 13.53 -1.35 -35.41
N PHE A 134 12.49 -1.71 -34.65
CA PHE A 134 12.03 -3.10 -34.54
C PHE A 134 11.55 -3.69 -35.88
N ASN A 135 11.16 -2.85 -36.86
CA ASN A 135 10.82 -3.32 -38.21
C ASN A 135 12.05 -3.71 -39.04
N ARG A 136 13.23 -3.32 -38.59
CA ARG A 136 14.52 -3.64 -39.22
C ARG A 136 15.26 -4.79 -38.59
N TRP A 137 14.76 -5.33 -37.46
CA TRP A 137 15.39 -6.45 -36.77
C TRP A 137 15.22 -7.74 -37.58
N ASN A 138 16.29 -8.48 -37.74
CA ASN A 138 16.22 -9.83 -38.20
C ASN A 138 15.98 -10.77 -37.02
N ASP A 139 14.73 -10.96 -36.70
CA ASP A 139 14.27 -11.73 -35.55
C ASP A 139 13.63 -13.06 -35.91
N SER A 140 13.85 -13.55 -37.12
CA SER A 140 13.28 -14.81 -37.63
C SER A 140 13.54 -16.03 -36.75
N GLN A 141 14.64 -16.01 -35.97
CA GLN A 141 15.03 -17.09 -35.07
C GLN A 141 14.68 -16.76 -33.59
N SER A 142 14.34 -15.51 -33.25
CA SER A 142 14.19 -15.06 -31.89
C SER A 142 12.82 -14.44 -31.58
N ALA A 143 11.92 -14.39 -32.55
CA ALA A 143 10.58 -13.86 -32.35
C ALA A 143 9.47 -14.86 -32.57
N ILE A 144 8.44 -14.75 -31.73
CA ILE A 144 7.17 -15.44 -31.87
C ILE A 144 6.11 -14.41 -32.23
N THR A 145 5.47 -14.53 -33.38
CA THR A 145 4.43 -13.61 -33.83
C THR A 145 3.09 -14.33 -33.85
N VAL A 146 2.11 -13.77 -33.17
CA VAL A 146 0.73 -14.25 -33.15
C VAL A 146 -0.19 -13.13 -33.60
N SER A 147 -1.05 -13.42 -34.56
CA SER A 147 -2.06 -12.47 -35.05
C SER A 147 -3.28 -13.24 -35.52
N ASN A 148 -4.46 -12.76 -35.14
CA ASN A 148 -5.75 -13.29 -35.59
C ASN A 148 -6.30 -12.52 -36.81
N SER A 149 -5.55 -11.54 -37.32
CA SER A 149 -5.93 -10.71 -38.47
C SER A 149 -4.73 -10.50 -39.39
N ASP A 150 -4.99 -10.49 -40.71
CA ASP A 150 -3.97 -10.17 -41.72
C ASP A 150 -3.58 -8.69 -41.67
N ASP A 151 -4.52 -7.81 -41.30
CA ASP A 151 -4.31 -6.37 -41.14
C ASP A 151 -4.62 -5.90 -39.72
N PRO A 152 -3.70 -6.09 -38.77
CA PRO A 152 -3.92 -5.73 -37.39
C PRO A 152 -3.87 -4.21 -37.20
N ALA A 153 -4.86 -3.69 -36.48
CA ALA A 153 -4.92 -2.29 -36.10
C ALA A 153 -3.88 -1.92 -35.04
N ILE A 154 -3.53 -2.87 -34.18
CA ILE A 154 -2.60 -2.70 -33.06
C ILE A 154 -1.50 -3.76 -33.18
N THR A 155 -0.25 -3.32 -33.18
CA THR A 155 0.90 -4.20 -33.09
C THR A 155 1.63 -3.96 -31.77
N ILE A 156 1.74 -5.00 -30.96
CA ILE A 156 2.46 -5.00 -29.68
C ILE A 156 3.78 -5.73 -29.90
N VAL A 157 4.90 -5.05 -29.71
CA VAL A 157 6.23 -5.66 -29.75
C VAL A 157 6.76 -5.70 -28.31
N ALA A 158 6.96 -6.90 -27.79
CA ALA A 158 7.49 -7.13 -26.46
C ALA A 158 8.85 -7.83 -26.55
N SER A 159 9.91 -7.21 -26.04
CA SER A 159 11.21 -7.85 -25.89
C SER A 159 11.37 -8.29 -24.44
N ILE A 160 11.57 -9.58 -24.22
CA ILE A 160 11.65 -10.16 -22.87
C ILE A 160 12.81 -11.12 -22.74
N ASP A 161 13.39 -11.18 -21.54
CA ASP A 161 14.19 -12.30 -21.09
C ASP A 161 13.24 -13.43 -20.66
N PRO A 162 13.17 -14.56 -21.41
CA PRO A 162 12.19 -15.63 -21.16
C PRO A 162 12.35 -16.29 -19.78
N THR A 163 13.50 -16.10 -19.13
CA THR A 163 13.83 -16.68 -17.84
C THR A 163 13.56 -15.71 -16.67
N SER A 164 13.11 -14.49 -16.96
CA SER A 164 12.89 -13.46 -15.95
C SER A 164 11.52 -13.54 -15.25
N GLU A 165 11.43 -12.98 -14.06
CA GLU A 165 10.15 -12.79 -13.36
C GLU A 165 9.18 -11.88 -14.14
N VAL A 166 9.71 -10.93 -14.91
CA VAL A 166 8.92 -10.05 -15.77
C VAL A 166 8.23 -10.84 -16.87
N ALA A 167 8.93 -11.83 -17.46
CA ALA A 167 8.34 -12.70 -18.46
C ALA A 167 7.13 -13.47 -17.91
N GLN A 168 7.22 -13.99 -16.70
CA GLN A 168 6.09 -14.68 -16.06
C GLN A 168 4.86 -13.80 -15.88
N LYS A 169 5.06 -12.50 -15.62
CA LYS A 169 3.97 -11.53 -15.49
C LYS A 169 3.37 -11.15 -16.83
N TRP A 170 4.20 -10.91 -17.83
CA TRP A 170 3.76 -10.39 -19.11
C TRP A 170 3.20 -11.45 -20.05
N LEU A 171 3.75 -12.66 -20.03
CA LEU A 171 3.32 -13.71 -20.97
C LEU A 171 1.82 -14.03 -20.90
N PRO A 172 1.18 -14.17 -19.71
CA PRO A 172 -0.26 -14.38 -19.64
C PRO A 172 -1.07 -13.21 -20.21
N ILE A 173 -0.61 -11.97 -19.98
CA ILE A 173 -1.27 -10.76 -20.51
C ILE A 173 -1.12 -10.71 -22.03
N LEU A 174 0.09 -10.94 -22.54
CA LEU A 174 0.36 -10.96 -23.98
C LEU A 174 -0.42 -12.05 -24.69
N LYS A 175 -0.61 -13.22 -24.05
CA LYS A 175 -1.44 -14.30 -24.57
C LYS A 175 -2.90 -13.83 -24.74
N VAL A 176 -3.51 -13.25 -23.71
CA VAL A 176 -4.87 -12.72 -23.80
C VAL A 176 -4.98 -11.63 -24.87
N LEU A 177 -4.00 -10.73 -24.94
CA LEU A 177 -3.98 -9.68 -25.97
C LEU A 177 -3.84 -10.26 -27.39
N SER A 178 -3.13 -11.38 -27.55
CA SER A 178 -2.99 -12.04 -28.86
C SER A 178 -4.27 -12.73 -29.35
N GLU A 179 -5.20 -13.00 -28.47
CA GLU A 179 -6.51 -13.60 -28.79
C GLU A 179 -7.53 -12.57 -29.30
N LEU A 180 -7.25 -11.28 -29.08
CA LEU A 180 -8.12 -10.19 -29.57
C LEU A 180 -8.05 -10.05 -31.08
N ALA A 181 -9.21 -9.85 -31.72
CA ALA A 181 -9.29 -9.50 -33.13
C ALA A 181 -8.52 -8.18 -33.38
N SER A 182 -7.83 -8.09 -34.50
CA SER A 182 -7.06 -6.90 -34.91
C SER A 182 -5.84 -6.57 -34.04
N VAL A 183 -5.41 -7.45 -33.14
CA VAL A 183 -4.16 -7.29 -32.39
C VAL A 183 -3.12 -8.29 -32.90
N ARG A 184 -1.92 -7.80 -33.16
CA ARG A 184 -0.74 -8.60 -33.45
C ARG A 184 0.23 -8.47 -32.28
N VAL A 185 0.63 -9.61 -31.70
CA VAL A 185 1.68 -9.67 -30.70
C VAL A 185 2.94 -10.25 -31.32
N ARG A 186 4.03 -9.50 -31.24
CA ARG A 186 5.36 -9.93 -31.64
C ARG A 186 6.24 -10.00 -30.39
N LEU A 187 6.53 -11.19 -29.95
CA LEU A 187 7.35 -11.46 -28.79
C LEU A 187 8.77 -11.73 -29.23
N VAL A 188 9.70 -10.84 -28.89
CA VAL A 188 11.13 -10.99 -29.17
C VAL A 188 11.81 -11.55 -27.91
N LEU A 189 12.45 -12.70 -28.06
CA LEU A 189 13.20 -13.32 -26.98
C LEU A 189 14.59 -12.68 -26.89
N ASN A 190 14.90 -12.10 -25.75
CA ASN A 190 16.18 -11.45 -25.48
C ASN A 190 16.77 -11.99 -24.16
N PRO A 191 17.30 -13.22 -24.16
CA PRO A 191 17.86 -13.85 -22.97
C PRO A 191 19.16 -13.16 -22.53
N ARG A 192 19.48 -13.23 -21.24
CA ARG A 192 20.77 -12.81 -20.73
C ARG A 192 21.86 -13.74 -21.22
N GLU A 193 23.01 -13.18 -21.60
CA GLU A 193 24.17 -13.95 -22.07
C GLU A 193 24.76 -14.83 -20.97
N GLU A 194 24.80 -14.34 -19.74
CA GLU A 194 25.29 -15.08 -18.59
C GLU A 194 24.23 -15.16 -17.49
N ILE A 195 23.92 -16.36 -17.06
CA ILE A 195 23.04 -16.64 -15.93
C ILE A 195 23.91 -16.96 -14.72
N LYS A 196 24.14 -15.96 -13.84
CA LYS A 196 24.92 -16.14 -12.59
C LYS A 196 24.10 -16.76 -11.47
N GLU A 197 22.78 -16.58 -11.49
CA GLU A 197 21.82 -17.16 -10.57
C GLU A 197 20.61 -17.66 -11.35
N LEU A 198 19.86 -18.62 -10.78
CA LEU A 198 18.58 -19.00 -11.36
C LEU A 198 17.66 -17.79 -11.44
N PRO A 199 17.27 -17.38 -12.67
CA PRO A 199 16.54 -16.12 -12.87
C PRO A 199 15.13 -16.16 -12.29
N THR A 200 14.57 -17.36 -12.11
CA THR A 200 13.21 -17.55 -11.63
C THR A 200 13.23 -18.10 -10.21
N LYS A 201 13.28 -17.22 -9.24
CA LYS A 201 13.15 -17.53 -7.79
C LYS A 201 11.73 -17.37 -7.28
N ARG A 202 10.87 -16.66 -8.01
CA ARG A 202 9.49 -16.39 -7.63
C ARG A 202 8.57 -16.68 -8.79
N PHE A 203 7.47 -17.36 -8.47
CA PHE A 203 6.36 -17.53 -9.38
C PHE A 203 5.28 -16.53 -9.02
N TYR A 204 4.98 -15.64 -9.97
CA TYR A 204 3.86 -14.75 -9.82
C TYR A 204 2.65 -15.38 -10.49
N ARG A 205 1.57 -15.41 -9.77
CA ARG A 205 0.36 -15.98 -10.28
C ARG A 205 -0.52 -14.89 -10.85
N TYR A 206 -0.75 -14.94 -12.15
CA TYR A 206 -1.92 -14.38 -12.79
C TYR A 206 -2.88 -15.51 -13.08
N VAL A 207 -4.06 -15.43 -12.50
CA VAL A 207 -5.14 -16.27 -12.92
C VAL A 207 -5.93 -15.46 -13.95
N LEU A 208 -5.52 -15.57 -15.17
CA LEU A 208 -6.26 -15.08 -16.32
C LEU A 208 -6.82 -16.30 -17.06
N ASP A 209 -7.76 -17.02 -16.41
CA ASP A 209 -8.70 -17.83 -17.16
C ASP A 209 -9.75 -16.88 -17.72
N SER A 210 -9.68 -16.63 -19.02
CA SER A 210 -10.67 -15.83 -19.75
C SER A 210 -12.03 -16.51 -19.79
N GLU A 211 -12.07 -17.83 -19.60
CA GLU A 211 -13.29 -18.64 -19.56
C GLU A 211 -13.44 -19.29 -18.19
N PRO A 212 -14.41 -18.88 -17.37
CA PRO A 212 -14.69 -19.55 -16.12
C PRO A 212 -15.17 -20.99 -16.39
N SER A 213 -14.48 -21.97 -15.79
CA SER A 213 -14.95 -23.34 -15.77
C SER A 213 -15.78 -23.60 -14.50
N PHE A 214 -16.78 -24.47 -14.63
CA PHE A 214 -17.70 -24.79 -13.54
C PHE A 214 -17.53 -26.26 -13.17
N ASN A 215 -17.60 -26.54 -11.89
CA ASN A 215 -17.67 -27.88 -11.35
C ASN A 215 -19.05 -28.50 -11.59
N GLU A 216 -19.21 -29.81 -11.38
CA GLU A 216 -20.47 -30.52 -11.55
C GLU A 216 -21.60 -29.99 -10.63
N ASP A 217 -21.25 -29.39 -9.49
CA ASP A 217 -22.17 -28.75 -8.54
C ASP A 217 -22.57 -27.33 -8.92
N GLY A 218 -22.09 -26.82 -10.07
CA GLY A 218 -22.33 -25.46 -10.56
C GLY A 218 -21.47 -24.38 -9.89
N SER A 219 -20.59 -24.73 -8.97
CA SER A 219 -19.61 -23.80 -8.41
C SER A 219 -18.51 -23.48 -9.44
N VAL A 220 -17.96 -22.24 -9.36
CA VAL A 220 -16.82 -21.87 -10.21
C VAL A 220 -15.60 -22.70 -9.81
N SER A 221 -14.97 -23.36 -10.80
CA SER A 221 -13.76 -24.12 -10.54
C SER A 221 -12.64 -23.19 -10.05
N ARG A 222 -11.79 -23.71 -9.16
CA ARG A 222 -10.66 -22.92 -8.64
C ARG A 222 -9.67 -22.67 -9.77
N PRO A 223 -9.26 -21.41 -9.95
CA PRO A 223 -8.24 -21.10 -10.94
C PRO A 223 -6.92 -21.76 -10.56
N THR A 224 -6.27 -22.40 -11.52
CA THR A 224 -5.01 -23.09 -11.34
C THR A 224 -3.94 -22.55 -12.29
N ALA A 225 -2.67 -22.59 -11.88
CA ALA A 225 -1.54 -22.33 -12.74
C ALA A 225 -0.58 -23.51 -12.68
N SER A 226 -0.13 -24.01 -13.83
CA SER A 226 0.81 -25.11 -13.92
C SER A 226 2.15 -24.64 -14.47
N PHE A 227 3.23 -24.99 -13.79
CA PHE A 227 4.60 -24.69 -14.21
C PHE A 227 5.32 -26.01 -14.46
N SER A 228 5.83 -26.16 -15.67
CA SER A 228 6.59 -27.35 -16.08
C SER A 228 8.02 -26.98 -16.49
N GLY A 229 8.93 -27.97 -16.46
CA GLY A 229 10.34 -27.75 -16.83
C GLY A 229 11.13 -26.88 -15.86
N VAL A 230 10.67 -26.75 -14.62
CA VAL A 230 11.30 -25.90 -13.58
C VAL A 230 12.48 -26.66 -12.96
N PRO A 231 13.61 -25.98 -12.60
CA PRO A 231 14.77 -26.63 -12.00
C PRO A 231 14.44 -27.30 -10.67
N VAL A 232 14.76 -28.60 -10.53
CA VAL A 232 14.37 -29.41 -9.36
C VAL A 232 15.22 -29.16 -8.12
N GLU A 233 16.49 -28.77 -8.29
CA GLU A 233 17.44 -28.55 -7.18
C GLU A 233 17.46 -27.10 -6.68
N ALA A 234 16.89 -26.17 -7.42
CA ALA A 234 16.82 -24.79 -7.03
C ALA A 234 15.82 -24.59 -5.90
N LEU A 235 16.13 -23.62 -5.01
CA LEU A 235 15.16 -23.10 -4.05
C LEU A 235 14.24 -22.13 -4.78
N LEU A 236 12.98 -22.51 -4.87
CA LEU A 236 11.92 -21.73 -5.52
C LEU A 236 11.02 -21.07 -4.49
N THR A 237 10.44 -19.95 -4.84
CA THR A 237 9.44 -19.25 -4.02
C THR A 237 8.13 -19.18 -4.80
N LEU A 238 7.03 -19.61 -4.18
CA LEU A 238 5.68 -19.43 -4.70
C LEU A 238 5.05 -18.20 -4.06
N GLY A 239 4.85 -17.16 -4.85
CA GLY A 239 4.19 -15.92 -4.45
C GLY A 239 2.99 -15.60 -5.32
N MET A 240 2.09 -14.77 -4.83
CA MET A 240 0.99 -14.22 -5.61
C MET A 240 1.24 -12.73 -5.84
N ASP A 241 1.28 -12.31 -7.09
CA ASP A 241 1.29 -10.90 -7.45
C ASP A 241 -0.14 -10.36 -7.44
N VAL A 242 -0.37 -9.32 -6.64
CA VAL A 242 -1.70 -8.78 -6.40
C VAL A 242 -1.67 -7.25 -6.50
N PRO A 243 -2.83 -6.60 -6.74
CA PRO A 243 -2.93 -5.15 -6.68
C PRO A 243 -2.33 -4.58 -5.38
N SER A 244 -1.76 -3.40 -5.47
CA SER A 244 -1.03 -2.77 -4.36
C SER A 244 -1.89 -2.52 -3.12
N SER A 245 -3.20 -2.37 -3.29
CA SER A 245 -4.17 -2.17 -2.21
C SER A 245 -4.64 -3.47 -1.53
N TRP A 246 -4.24 -4.64 -2.03
CA TRP A 246 -4.67 -5.91 -1.48
C TRP A 246 -3.69 -6.45 -0.45
N LEU A 247 -4.23 -6.92 0.67
CA LEU A 247 -3.52 -7.74 1.64
C LEU A 247 -3.95 -9.19 1.42
N VAL A 248 -3.12 -9.94 0.74
CA VAL A 248 -3.33 -11.34 0.43
C VAL A 248 -2.32 -12.18 1.20
N ALA A 249 -2.81 -13.24 1.82
CA ALA A 249 -1.96 -14.18 2.55
C ALA A 249 -2.28 -15.62 2.14
N PRO A 250 -1.31 -16.54 2.21
CA PRO A 250 -1.59 -17.95 2.10
C PRO A 250 -2.47 -18.39 3.27
N LYS A 251 -3.61 -19.02 2.94
CA LYS A 251 -4.57 -19.55 3.89
C LYS A 251 -4.27 -21.01 4.23
N ASP A 252 -3.81 -21.75 3.23
CA ASP A 252 -3.47 -23.15 3.38
C ASP A 252 -2.29 -23.51 2.46
N SER A 253 -1.30 -24.20 3.02
CA SER A 253 -0.16 -24.74 2.31
C SER A 253 0.58 -25.74 3.20
N ILE A 254 0.90 -26.90 2.64
CA ILE A 254 1.73 -27.92 3.29
C ILE A 254 3.22 -27.59 3.13
N HIS A 255 3.57 -26.99 2.00
CA HIS A 255 4.94 -26.70 1.64
C HIS A 255 5.41 -25.35 2.16
N ASP A 256 6.71 -25.24 2.41
CA ASP A 256 7.36 -23.95 2.66
C ASP A 256 7.41 -23.17 1.34
N LEU A 257 6.47 -22.21 1.20
CA LEU A 257 6.31 -21.44 -0.03
C LEU A 257 7.50 -20.53 -0.34
N ASP A 258 8.35 -20.28 0.62
CA ASP A 258 9.56 -19.47 0.46
C ASP A 258 10.79 -20.28 0.05
N ASN A 259 10.77 -21.60 0.31
CA ASN A 259 11.91 -22.47 0.11
C ASN A 259 11.48 -23.81 -0.52
N ILE A 260 10.80 -23.76 -1.64
CA ILE A 260 10.34 -24.93 -2.36
C ILE A 260 11.53 -25.56 -3.09
N LYS A 261 11.85 -26.82 -2.76
CA LYS A 261 12.81 -27.64 -3.46
C LYS A 261 12.09 -28.79 -4.11
N LEU A 262 11.96 -28.80 -5.43
CA LEU A 262 11.15 -29.78 -6.15
C LEU A 262 11.70 -31.21 -6.03
N SER A 263 13.03 -31.37 -5.86
CA SER A 263 13.63 -32.71 -5.58
C SER A 263 13.19 -33.30 -4.23
N SER A 264 12.64 -32.50 -3.32
CA SER A 264 12.09 -32.98 -2.04
C SER A 264 10.59 -33.26 -2.10
N VAL A 265 9.92 -32.89 -3.19
CA VAL A 265 8.50 -33.12 -3.41
C VAL A 265 8.33 -34.55 -3.97
N LYS A 266 7.35 -35.27 -3.44
CA LYS A 266 7.09 -36.66 -3.89
C LYS A 266 6.72 -36.66 -5.37
N ASP A 267 7.30 -37.63 -6.10
CA ASP A 267 7.02 -37.82 -7.51
C ASP A 267 5.51 -37.94 -7.81
N GLY A 268 5.05 -37.18 -8.80
CA GLY A 268 3.65 -37.13 -9.20
C GLY A 268 2.74 -36.26 -8.27
N SER A 269 3.32 -35.58 -7.27
CA SER A 269 2.58 -34.62 -6.47
C SER A 269 2.85 -33.16 -6.89
N ASN A 270 1.93 -32.27 -6.57
CA ASN A 270 2.03 -30.84 -6.85
C ASN A 270 2.37 -30.05 -5.57
N VAL A 271 2.89 -28.85 -5.75
CA VAL A 271 2.99 -27.87 -4.68
C VAL A 271 1.75 -26.98 -4.75
N ASP A 272 0.85 -27.19 -3.80
CA ASP A 272 -0.43 -26.47 -3.75
C ASP A 272 -0.41 -25.42 -2.66
N ALA A 273 -1.03 -24.28 -2.94
CA ALA A 273 -1.28 -23.22 -1.96
C ALA A 273 -2.62 -22.55 -2.24
N ILE A 274 -3.35 -22.27 -1.18
CA ILE A 274 -4.61 -21.49 -1.23
C ILE A 274 -4.31 -20.12 -0.66
N TYR A 275 -4.54 -19.09 -1.46
CA TYR A 275 -4.44 -17.69 -1.03
C TYR A 275 -5.80 -17.10 -0.79
N ALA A 276 -5.90 -16.22 0.19
CA ALA A 276 -7.10 -15.45 0.48
C ALA A 276 -6.82 -13.97 0.51
N LEU A 277 -7.75 -13.18 0.00
CA LEU A 277 -7.78 -11.74 0.23
C LEU A 277 -8.32 -11.50 1.64
N GLU A 278 -7.43 -11.08 2.54
CA GLU A 278 -7.79 -10.84 3.93
C GLU A 278 -8.35 -9.43 4.13
N HIS A 279 -7.68 -8.43 3.55
CA HIS A 279 -8.09 -7.04 3.67
C HIS A 279 -7.75 -6.23 2.42
N ILE A 280 -8.44 -5.11 2.29
CA ILE A 280 -8.15 -4.06 1.32
C ILE A 280 -7.64 -2.85 2.10
N LEU A 281 -6.65 -2.13 1.55
CA LEU A 281 -6.09 -0.94 2.18
C LEU A 281 -6.95 0.29 1.95
N ILE A 282 -7.17 1.03 3.02
CA ILE A 282 -7.46 2.45 3.01
C ILE A 282 -6.17 3.13 3.49
N GLU A 283 -5.54 3.92 2.64
CA GLU A 283 -4.28 4.60 2.97
C GLU A 283 -4.38 6.09 2.66
N GLY A 284 -3.47 6.89 3.18
CA GLY A 284 -3.50 8.32 2.88
C GLY A 284 -2.45 9.14 3.62
N HIS A 285 -2.61 10.45 3.50
CA HIS A 285 -1.70 11.43 4.07
C HIS A 285 -2.49 12.47 4.86
N SER A 286 -2.30 12.52 6.16
CA SER A 286 -2.98 13.46 7.04
C SER A 286 -2.20 14.76 7.21
N ARG A 287 -2.94 15.85 7.44
CA ARG A 287 -2.37 17.17 7.63
C ARG A 287 -3.02 17.89 8.82
N ASP A 288 -2.19 18.47 9.67
CA ASP A 288 -2.62 19.42 10.70
C ASP A 288 -2.87 20.80 10.04
N MET A 289 -4.10 21.24 10.01
CA MET A 289 -4.49 22.50 9.39
C MET A 289 -4.00 23.73 10.15
N THR A 290 -3.68 23.58 11.44
CA THR A 290 -3.15 24.64 12.30
C THR A 290 -1.68 24.92 11.97
N THR A 291 -0.85 23.86 11.92
CA THR A 291 0.61 23.99 11.72
C THR A 291 1.06 23.76 10.28
N LYS A 292 0.18 23.26 9.41
CA LYS A 292 0.45 22.84 8.03
C LYS A 292 1.48 21.71 7.90
N SER A 293 1.74 20.99 8.99
CA SER A 293 2.68 19.85 9.07
C SER A 293 1.91 18.54 9.28
N PRO A 294 2.57 17.38 9.08
CA PRO A 294 1.99 16.10 9.45
C PRO A 294 1.68 16.01 10.95
N PRO A 295 0.47 15.58 11.35
CA PRO A 295 0.10 15.44 12.76
C PRO A 295 0.66 14.12 13.32
N ARG A 296 1.97 14.07 13.52
CA ARG A 296 2.71 12.90 14.00
C ARG A 296 2.11 12.33 15.29
N GLY A 297 1.96 11.02 15.33
CA GLY A 297 1.48 10.29 16.51
C GLY A 297 -0.02 10.36 16.74
N VAL A 298 -0.77 11.12 15.96
CA VAL A 298 -2.24 11.11 16.04
C VAL A 298 -2.76 9.74 15.67
N GLN A 299 -3.61 9.19 16.53
CA GLN A 299 -4.25 7.91 16.33
C GLN A 299 -5.64 8.09 15.73
N LEU A 300 -5.91 7.32 14.67
CA LEU A 300 -7.20 7.23 14.01
C LEU A 300 -7.81 5.85 14.22
N VAL A 301 -9.12 5.79 14.26
CA VAL A 301 -9.91 4.55 14.38
C VAL A 301 -10.86 4.45 13.21
N LEU A 302 -10.87 3.29 12.57
CA LEU A 302 -11.83 2.90 11.53
C LEU A 302 -12.89 2.02 12.18
N GLY A 303 -14.16 2.32 11.96
CA GLY A 303 -15.26 1.55 12.52
C GLY A 303 -16.55 1.73 11.76
N THR A 304 -17.59 1.09 12.27
CA THR A 304 -18.99 1.23 11.87
C THR A 304 -19.82 1.56 13.10
N GLU A 305 -21.10 1.89 12.94
CA GLU A 305 -22.00 2.09 14.08
C GLU A 305 -22.06 0.88 15.01
N ASN A 306 -22.06 -0.33 14.43
CA ASN A 306 -22.16 -1.58 15.17
C ASN A 306 -20.80 -2.08 15.73
N ASN A 307 -19.70 -1.66 15.11
CA ASN A 307 -18.34 -1.98 15.54
C ASN A 307 -17.48 -0.72 15.42
N PRO A 308 -17.52 0.18 16.41
CA PRO A 308 -16.82 1.46 16.33
C PRO A 308 -15.30 1.36 16.34
N HIS A 309 -14.73 0.20 16.67
CA HIS A 309 -13.29 -0.04 16.70
C HIS A 309 -12.94 -1.32 15.94
N PHE A 310 -13.00 -1.25 14.61
CA PHE A 310 -12.61 -2.36 13.75
C PHE A 310 -11.10 -2.41 13.51
N SER A 311 -10.48 -1.27 13.24
CA SER A 311 -9.04 -1.14 13.01
C SER A 311 -8.57 0.23 13.49
N ASP A 312 -7.35 0.32 13.96
CA ASP A 312 -6.73 1.59 14.31
C ASP A 312 -5.38 1.76 13.60
N THR A 313 -4.90 3.00 13.58
CA THR A 313 -3.62 3.36 12.96
C THR A 313 -3.04 4.59 13.61
N ILE A 314 -1.73 4.76 13.45
CA ILE A 314 -0.98 5.94 13.91
C ILE A 314 -0.48 6.69 12.69
N ILE A 315 -0.60 8.01 12.71
CA ILE A 315 -0.09 8.86 11.65
C ILE A 315 1.42 9.02 11.80
N MET A 316 2.16 8.66 10.76
CA MET A 316 3.62 8.77 10.72
C MET A 316 4.07 10.23 10.59
N ALA A 317 5.26 10.52 11.11
CA ALA A 317 5.94 11.80 10.90
C ALA A 317 6.24 12.04 9.41
N ASN A 318 6.60 11.00 8.68
CA ASN A 318 6.90 11.09 7.27
C ASN A 318 5.62 11.28 6.45
N LEU A 319 5.48 12.43 5.83
CA LEU A 319 4.36 12.81 4.97
C LEU A 319 2.96 12.70 5.61
N GLY A 320 2.86 12.42 6.91
CA GLY A 320 1.58 12.16 7.56
C GLY A 320 0.89 10.88 7.10
N TYR A 321 1.66 9.90 6.61
CA TYR A 321 1.13 8.65 6.09
C TYR A 321 0.45 7.81 7.16
N PHE A 322 -0.63 7.15 6.79
CA PHE A 322 -1.33 6.16 7.60
C PHE A 322 -1.97 5.10 6.69
N GLN A 323 -2.34 3.97 7.27
CA GLN A 323 -3.09 2.93 6.58
C GLN A 323 -4.04 2.20 7.52
N PHE A 324 -5.20 1.81 6.98
CA PHE A 324 -6.13 0.90 7.62
C PHE A 324 -6.29 -0.38 6.82
N LYS A 325 -6.52 -1.47 7.51
CA LYS A 325 -7.02 -2.72 6.96
C LYS A 325 -8.54 -2.65 6.97
N ALA A 326 -9.18 -2.81 5.83
CA ALA A 326 -10.62 -2.72 5.70
C ALA A 326 -11.18 -3.84 4.82
N GLN A 327 -12.50 -3.95 4.80
CA GLN A 327 -13.26 -4.78 3.88
C GLN A 327 -14.23 -3.87 3.10
N PRO A 328 -14.73 -4.29 1.93
CA PRO A 328 -15.76 -3.51 1.25
C PRO A 328 -16.93 -3.18 2.15
N GLY A 329 -17.32 -1.91 2.19
CA GLY A 329 -18.38 -1.43 3.07
C GLY A 329 -18.35 0.08 3.29
N LEU A 330 -19.20 0.54 4.18
CA LEU A 330 -19.26 1.93 4.65
C LEU A 330 -18.59 2.02 6.02
N TRP A 331 -17.66 2.93 6.14
CA TRP A 331 -16.80 3.10 7.29
C TRP A 331 -16.84 4.52 7.83
N ASN A 332 -16.62 4.66 9.12
CA ASN A 332 -16.38 5.95 9.77
C ASN A 332 -14.94 6.00 10.31
N ILE A 333 -14.25 7.09 10.06
CA ILE A 333 -12.94 7.36 10.64
C ILE A 333 -13.11 8.41 11.73
N ASN A 334 -12.59 8.12 12.91
CA ASN A 334 -12.61 9.02 14.05
C ASN A 334 -11.22 9.11 14.68
N LEU A 335 -10.99 10.16 15.46
CA LEU A 335 -9.84 10.23 16.35
C LEU A 335 -10.00 9.20 17.46
N LYS A 336 -8.93 8.47 17.77
CA LYS A 336 -8.95 7.52 18.89
C LYS A 336 -9.16 8.28 20.20
N PRO A 337 -10.09 7.82 21.07
CA PRO A 337 -10.29 8.42 22.38
C PRO A 337 -8.98 8.49 23.18
N GLY A 338 -8.75 9.62 23.83
CA GLY A 338 -7.54 9.88 24.59
C GLY A 338 -6.83 11.15 24.16
N ARG A 339 -5.50 11.11 24.05
CA ARG A 339 -4.71 12.33 23.78
C ARG A 339 -4.95 12.89 22.38
N SER A 340 -5.13 12.03 21.38
CA SER A 340 -5.43 12.46 20.01
C SER A 340 -6.74 13.25 19.94
N GLU A 341 -7.81 12.71 20.49
CA GLU A 341 -9.11 13.37 20.53
C GLU A 341 -9.10 14.63 21.43
N ARG A 342 -8.29 14.65 22.49
CA ARG A 342 -8.19 15.81 23.37
C ARG A 342 -7.54 17.01 22.69
N ILE A 343 -6.49 16.78 21.91
CA ILE A 343 -5.70 17.82 21.26
C ILE A 343 -6.33 18.25 19.94
N PHE A 344 -6.87 17.30 19.17
CA PHE A 344 -7.33 17.55 17.81
C PHE A 344 -8.84 17.39 17.63
N THR A 345 -9.34 18.01 16.57
CA THR A 345 -10.61 17.70 15.90
C THR A 345 -10.33 17.17 14.52
N LEU A 346 -11.11 16.18 14.06
CA LEU A 346 -11.09 15.72 12.67
C LEU A 346 -12.04 16.63 11.87
N ASP A 347 -11.49 17.43 10.99
CA ASP A 347 -12.28 18.35 10.17
C ASP A 347 -12.90 17.62 8.97
N SER A 348 -12.18 16.66 8.39
CA SER A 348 -12.61 15.89 7.24
C SER A 348 -11.69 14.67 7.06
N VAL A 349 -12.21 13.60 6.46
CA VAL A 349 -11.40 12.45 6.00
C VAL A 349 -10.71 12.71 4.66
N GLY A 350 -11.04 13.80 3.98
CA GLY A 350 -10.41 14.18 2.72
C GLY A 350 -10.67 13.19 1.59
N SER A 351 -11.88 12.68 1.47
CA SER A 351 -12.26 11.71 0.44
C SER A 351 -12.30 12.31 -0.96
N LEU A 352 -12.44 13.64 -1.08
CA LEU A 352 -12.46 14.39 -2.33
C LEU A 352 -11.07 14.93 -2.74
N GLY A 353 -10.02 14.65 -1.98
CA GLY A 353 -8.65 14.98 -2.33
C GLY A 353 -7.88 15.77 -1.28
N TYR A 354 -6.67 16.19 -1.68
CA TYR A 354 -5.71 16.84 -0.78
C TYR A 354 -6.14 18.24 -0.34
N ASN A 355 -6.75 18.99 -1.22
CA ASN A 355 -7.24 20.34 -0.91
C ASN A 355 -8.66 20.29 -0.33
N PRO A 356 -9.00 21.20 0.60
CA PRO A 356 -10.36 21.31 1.11
C PRO A 356 -11.36 21.54 -0.03
N GLN A 357 -12.41 20.73 -0.08
CA GLN A 357 -13.50 20.87 -1.05
C GLN A 357 -14.82 21.08 -0.30
N PRO A 358 -15.76 21.85 -0.85
CA PRO A 358 -17.10 21.93 -0.31
C PRO A 358 -17.77 20.54 -0.29
N GLY A 359 -18.43 20.19 0.82
CA GLY A 359 -19.06 18.88 0.97
C GLY A 359 -18.16 17.74 1.48
N ASP A 360 -16.87 18.02 1.69
CA ASP A 360 -15.89 17.06 2.23
C ASP A 360 -15.78 17.12 3.76
N GLU A 361 -16.82 17.59 4.44
CA GLU A 361 -16.84 17.87 5.87
C GLU A 361 -17.40 16.69 6.68
N ASN A 362 -17.04 15.47 6.30
CA ASN A 362 -17.54 14.27 6.95
C ASN A 362 -16.41 13.34 7.37
N ASN A 363 -16.76 12.33 8.14
CA ASN A 363 -15.87 11.26 8.58
C ASN A 363 -16.21 9.91 7.94
N GLU A 364 -17.07 9.90 6.93
CA GLU A 364 -17.53 8.70 6.26
C GLU A 364 -16.63 8.33 5.08
N VAL A 365 -16.40 7.03 4.92
CA VAL A 365 -15.60 6.48 3.83
C VAL A 365 -16.33 5.30 3.21
N ALA A 366 -16.67 5.43 1.95
CA ALA A 366 -17.23 4.34 1.17
C ALA A 366 -16.12 3.56 0.45
N LEU A 367 -15.93 2.31 0.82
CA LEU A 367 -15.06 1.36 0.13
C LEU A 367 -15.93 0.38 -0.65
N LEU A 368 -16.36 0.78 -1.85
CA LEU A 368 -17.33 0.04 -2.66
C LEU A 368 -16.68 -0.84 -3.74
N SER A 369 -15.35 -0.79 -3.84
CA SER A 369 -14.60 -1.55 -4.84
C SER A 369 -13.37 -2.21 -4.23
N PHE A 370 -12.75 -3.13 -4.99
CA PHE A 370 -11.50 -3.79 -4.60
C PHE A 370 -10.24 -2.96 -4.91
N GLN A 371 -10.37 -1.72 -5.35
CA GLN A 371 -9.21 -0.86 -5.70
C GLN A 371 -8.53 -0.23 -4.49
N GLY A 372 -9.16 -0.28 -3.31
CA GLY A 372 -8.73 0.48 -2.15
C GLY A 372 -9.19 1.94 -2.19
N ARG A 373 -8.74 2.72 -1.22
CA ARG A 373 -9.08 4.14 -1.15
C ARG A 373 -7.90 4.95 -0.64
N THR A 374 -7.62 6.08 -1.29
CA THR A 374 -6.65 7.06 -0.81
C THR A 374 -7.39 8.25 -0.20
N LEU A 375 -7.00 8.65 1.01
CA LEU A 375 -7.63 9.71 1.78
C LEU A 375 -6.61 10.76 2.18
N PHE A 376 -7.12 11.96 2.47
CA PHE A 376 -6.31 13.10 2.91
C PHE A 376 -6.92 13.76 4.16
N PRO A 377 -6.92 13.06 5.32
CA PRO A 377 -7.55 13.56 6.52
C PRO A 377 -6.93 14.89 6.98
N ARG A 378 -7.81 15.81 7.34
CA ARG A 378 -7.46 17.11 7.87
C ARG A 378 -7.87 17.16 9.33
N VAL A 379 -6.92 17.52 10.17
CA VAL A 379 -7.15 17.70 11.60
C VAL A 379 -6.74 19.10 12.01
N SER A 380 -7.47 19.70 12.94
CA SER A 380 -7.16 21.01 13.51
C SER A 380 -6.95 20.88 15.00
N ARG A 381 -6.00 21.66 15.55
CA ARG A 381 -5.77 21.68 16.99
C ARG A 381 -6.89 22.42 17.70
N LYS A 382 -7.35 21.86 18.80
CA LYS A 382 -8.34 22.51 19.66
C LYS A 382 -7.72 23.74 20.35
N LYS A 383 -8.53 24.73 20.63
CA LYS A 383 -8.10 25.97 21.28
C LYS A 383 -7.46 25.69 22.64
N GLY A 384 -6.25 26.20 22.85
CA GLY A 384 -5.44 25.96 24.05
C GLY A 384 -4.47 24.76 23.96
N TYR A 385 -4.45 24.04 22.84
CA TYR A 385 -3.56 22.91 22.61
C TYR A 385 -2.63 23.12 21.40
N GLU A 386 -2.42 24.38 20.98
CA GLU A 386 -1.70 24.74 19.76
C GLU A 386 -0.23 24.25 19.75
N THR A 387 0.37 24.10 20.92
CA THR A 387 1.78 23.70 21.10
C THR A 387 1.95 22.30 21.69
N GLU A 388 0.86 21.61 22.03
CA GLU A 388 0.96 20.27 22.62
C GLU A 388 1.26 19.19 21.58
N ASP A 389 2.14 18.25 21.91
CA ASP A 389 2.43 17.06 21.08
C ASP A 389 1.68 15.83 21.62
N VAL A 390 1.16 15.00 20.73
CA VAL A 390 0.49 13.73 21.10
C VAL A 390 1.48 12.78 21.75
N LEU A 391 2.74 12.79 21.34
CA LEU A 391 3.78 11.90 21.81
C LEU A 391 4.49 12.37 23.10
N GLU A 392 4.30 13.62 23.52
CA GLU A 392 4.86 14.08 24.80
C GLU A 392 4.14 13.42 25.97
N THR A 393 4.86 12.58 26.69
CA THR A 393 4.37 11.82 27.85
C THR A 393 4.58 12.52 29.19
N ASN A 394 5.41 13.56 29.26
CA ASN A 394 5.71 14.24 30.50
C ASN A 394 4.97 15.58 30.62
N PRO A 395 3.96 15.69 31.50
CA PRO A 395 3.51 17.00 31.96
C PRO A 395 4.67 17.66 32.72
N LYS A 396 4.96 18.92 32.41
CA LYS A 396 5.92 19.72 33.20
C LYS A 396 5.58 19.57 34.68
N PRO A 397 6.55 19.28 35.56
CA PRO A 397 6.26 19.09 36.99
C PRO A 397 5.52 20.31 37.53
N GLY A 398 4.31 20.08 38.08
CA GLY A 398 3.48 21.15 38.68
C GLY A 398 2.21 21.55 37.94
N SER A 399 1.84 20.91 36.83
CA SER A 399 0.55 21.15 36.19
C SER A 399 -0.58 20.38 36.91
N ALA A 400 -1.79 20.98 36.97
CA ALA A 400 -2.99 20.35 37.54
C ALA A 400 -3.36 18.99 36.94
N MET A 401 -2.70 18.59 35.86
CA MET A 401 -2.85 17.35 35.11
C MET A 401 -2.19 16.13 35.77
N ASP A 402 -1.15 16.34 36.59
CA ASP A 402 -0.48 15.25 37.31
C ASP A 402 -1.39 14.58 38.35
N TYR A 403 -2.33 15.36 38.88
CA TYR A 403 -3.35 14.87 39.83
C TYR A 403 -4.52 14.16 39.14
N MET A 404 -4.89 14.54 37.91
CA MET A 404 -5.97 13.89 37.17
C MET A 404 -5.54 12.54 36.56
N ASN A 405 -4.32 12.42 36.06
CA ASN A 405 -3.81 11.14 35.53
C ASN A 405 -3.64 10.09 36.61
N LYS A 406 -3.28 10.46 37.85
CA LYS A 406 -3.26 9.53 39.00
C LYS A 406 -4.64 9.06 39.42
N GLY A 407 -5.69 9.88 39.23
CA GLY A 407 -7.08 9.52 39.53
C GLY A 407 -7.71 8.58 38.50
N PHE A 408 -7.38 8.71 37.23
CA PHE A 408 -7.94 7.88 36.15
C PHE A 408 -7.36 6.46 36.13
N ASN A 409 -6.07 6.29 36.46
CA ASN A 409 -5.44 4.97 36.57
C ASN A 409 -5.97 4.14 37.75
N PHE A 410 -6.58 4.77 38.75
CA PHE A 410 -7.19 4.05 39.89
C PHE A 410 -8.61 3.56 39.59
N ALA A 411 -9.34 4.21 38.70
CA ALA A 411 -10.72 3.82 38.35
C ALA A 411 -10.81 2.71 37.29
N SER A 412 -9.79 2.58 36.40
CA SER A 412 -9.76 1.53 35.37
C SER A 412 -9.35 0.15 35.91
N GLY A 413 -8.71 0.09 37.07
CA GLY A 413 -8.26 -1.15 37.70
C GLY A 413 -9.37 -2.01 38.35
N ILE A 414 -10.59 -1.46 38.52
CA ILE A 414 -11.67 -2.17 39.23
C ILE A 414 -12.67 -2.88 38.31
N LEU A 415 -12.70 -2.57 37.02
CA LEU A 415 -13.67 -3.14 36.06
C LEU A 415 -13.15 -4.36 35.24
N SER A 416 -11.94 -4.85 35.46
CA SER A 416 -11.34 -5.91 34.65
C SER A 416 -11.44 -7.33 35.22
N SER A 417 -12.32 -7.58 36.20
CA SER A 417 -12.42 -8.90 36.86
C SER A 417 -13.60 -9.79 36.45
N VAL A 418 -14.23 -9.55 35.30
CA VAL A 418 -15.24 -10.49 34.77
C VAL A 418 -14.88 -10.84 33.32
N GLY A 419 -14.34 -12.07 33.18
CA GLY A 419 -13.98 -12.63 31.89
C GLY A 419 -15.20 -13.04 31.07
N VAL A 420 -15.16 -12.77 29.78
CA VAL A 420 -15.65 -13.64 28.68
C VAL A 420 -14.97 -13.15 27.40
N GLY A 421 -14.44 -14.10 26.60
CA GLY A 421 -13.63 -13.82 25.43
C GLY A 421 -14.39 -13.11 24.32
N ALA A 422 -13.75 -12.06 23.82
CA ALA A 422 -14.03 -11.48 22.49
C ALA A 422 -12.74 -10.81 22.01
N LYS A 423 -12.37 -11.07 20.78
CA LYS A 423 -11.29 -10.39 20.04
C LYS A 423 -11.58 -8.88 20.00
N GLY A 424 -10.88 -8.11 20.79
CA GLY A 424 -10.95 -6.67 20.83
C GLY A 424 -9.87 -6.17 21.75
N SER A 425 -8.97 -5.33 21.28
CA SER A 425 -7.90 -4.68 22.03
C SER A 425 -8.49 -3.99 23.26
N THR A 426 -8.38 -4.65 24.40
CA THR A 426 -8.60 -4.03 25.70
C THR A 426 -7.33 -3.33 26.12
N SER A 427 -7.40 -2.08 26.51
CA SER A 427 -6.33 -1.33 27.18
C SER A 427 -6.05 -1.96 28.56
N GLY A 428 -5.40 -3.12 28.55
CA GLY A 428 -4.85 -3.78 29.72
C GLY A 428 -3.36 -3.43 29.80
N LYS A 429 -2.81 -3.42 31.02
CA LYS A 429 -1.36 -3.26 31.24
C LYS A 429 -0.60 -4.18 30.29
N GLN A 430 0.34 -3.64 29.53
CA GLN A 430 1.22 -4.43 28.65
C GLN A 430 2.03 -5.45 29.46
N ALA A 431 2.49 -6.51 28.80
CA ALA A 431 3.37 -7.48 29.45
C ALA A 431 4.67 -6.80 29.91
N ASP A 432 5.29 -7.36 30.95
CA ASP A 432 6.55 -6.82 31.49
C ASP A 432 7.69 -6.87 30.46
N ILE A 433 7.71 -7.93 29.63
CA ILE A 433 8.68 -8.13 28.55
C ILE A 433 7.92 -8.20 27.22
N ASN A 434 8.25 -7.30 26.30
CA ASN A 434 7.71 -7.29 24.96
C ASN A 434 8.81 -7.59 23.96
N ILE A 435 8.69 -8.67 23.21
CA ILE A 435 9.69 -9.14 22.25
C ILE A 435 9.10 -9.10 20.84
N PHE A 436 9.81 -8.41 19.95
CA PHE A 436 9.51 -8.38 18.53
C PHE A 436 10.47 -9.28 17.76
N SER A 437 9.96 -10.13 16.90
CA SER A 437 10.77 -11.02 16.08
C SER A 437 10.15 -11.20 14.69
N VAL A 438 10.98 -11.50 13.71
CA VAL A 438 10.57 -11.76 12.33
C VAL A 438 11.14 -13.09 11.89
N ALA A 439 10.27 -13.98 11.43
CA ALA A 439 10.64 -15.25 10.84
C ALA A 439 9.93 -15.43 9.50
N SER A 440 10.59 -16.01 8.53
CA SER A 440 10.01 -16.34 7.23
C SER A 440 10.50 -17.72 6.78
N GLY A 441 9.55 -18.58 6.46
CA GLY A 441 9.80 -19.97 6.09
C GLY A 441 9.91 -20.91 7.27
N HIS A 442 9.64 -22.20 7.02
CA HIS A 442 9.51 -23.23 8.06
C HIS A 442 10.78 -23.44 8.90
N LEU A 443 11.96 -23.19 8.32
CA LEU A 443 13.22 -23.29 9.07
C LEU A 443 13.29 -22.23 10.17
N TYR A 444 13.05 -20.96 9.80
CA TYR A 444 13.10 -19.87 10.75
C TYR A 444 11.95 -19.89 11.75
N GLU A 445 10.79 -20.41 11.39
CA GLU A 445 9.69 -20.64 12.32
C GLU A 445 10.05 -21.67 13.40
N ARG A 446 10.78 -22.74 13.02
CA ARG A 446 11.29 -23.72 14.01
C ARG A 446 12.32 -23.09 14.94
N MET A 447 13.22 -22.26 14.42
CA MET A 447 14.18 -21.52 15.23
C MET A 447 13.46 -20.53 16.16
N LEU A 448 12.45 -19.81 15.64
CA LEU A 448 11.62 -18.92 16.43
C LEU A 448 10.94 -19.62 17.62
N ASN A 449 10.44 -20.85 17.41
CA ASN A 449 9.91 -21.67 18.51
C ASN A 449 10.96 -21.92 19.60
N ILE A 450 12.19 -22.25 19.21
CA ILE A 450 13.29 -22.48 20.14
C ILE A 450 13.62 -21.19 20.89
N MET A 451 13.67 -20.07 20.18
CA MET A 451 13.90 -18.75 20.77
C MET A 451 12.83 -18.43 21.80
N MET A 452 11.54 -18.53 21.46
CA MET A 452 10.42 -18.25 22.39
C MET A 452 10.46 -19.13 23.62
N VAL A 453 10.66 -20.44 23.46
CA VAL A 453 10.78 -21.37 24.59
C VAL A 453 11.98 -21.04 25.46
N SER A 454 13.10 -20.63 24.85
CA SER A 454 14.29 -20.22 25.60
C SER A 454 14.05 -18.97 26.44
N VAL A 455 13.28 -18.01 25.94
CA VAL A 455 12.85 -16.83 26.70
C VAL A 455 12.01 -17.26 27.90
N MET A 456 10.95 -18.05 27.65
CA MET A 456 10.00 -18.45 28.70
C MET A 456 10.65 -19.29 29.80
N ARG A 457 11.71 -20.02 29.49
CA ARG A 457 12.46 -20.84 30.50
C ARG A 457 13.37 -20.00 31.40
N ASN A 458 13.70 -18.77 30.98
CA ASN A 458 14.66 -17.93 31.69
C ASN A 458 14.03 -16.70 32.35
N THR A 459 12.71 -16.60 32.39
CA THR A 459 12.01 -15.50 33.06
C THR A 459 10.80 -15.96 33.85
N ASN A 460 10.46 -15.23 34.93
CA ASN A 460 9.20 -15.34 35.66
C ASN A 460 8.25 -14.17 35.37
N HIS A 461 8.66 -13.24 34.52
CA HIS A 461 7.87 -12.09 34.14
C HIS A 461 6.85 -12.45 33.05
N SER A 462 5.81 -11.65 32.93
CA SER A 462 4.87 -11.77 31.81
C SER A 462 5.53 -11.39 30.49
N VAL A 463 5.32 -12.23 29.45
CA VAL A 463 5.93 -12.03 28.13
C VAL A 463 4.86 -11.90 27.07
N LYS A 464 5.05 -10.94 26.15
CA LYS A 464 4.26 -10.80 24.93
C LYS A 464 5.19 -10.79 23.72
N PHE A 465 4.89 -11.67 22.74
CA PHE A 465 5.60 -11.72 21.47
C PHE A 465 4.81 -10.99 20.40
N TRP A 466 5.52 -10.23 19.57
CA TRP A 466 4.99 -9.47 18.45
C TRP A 466 5.56 -10.03 17.14
N PHE A 467 4.71 -10.39 16.20
CA PHE A 467 5.12 -10.99 14.94
C PHE A 467 4.56 -10.23 13.75
N ILE A 468 5.33 -10.16 12.66
CA ILE A 468 4.82 -9.69 11.38
C ILE A 468 4.06 -10.83 10.71
N GLU A 469 2.76 -10.71 10.66
CA GLU A 469 1.83 -11.77 10.26
C GLU A 469 2.09 -12.31 8.84
N GLN A 470 2.38 -11.44 7.89
CA GLN A 470 2.53 -11.77 6.49
C GLN A 470 3.73 -12.67 6.17
N PHE A 471 4.67 -12.83 7.10
CA PHE A 471 5.82 -13.72 6.93
C PHE A 471 5.63 -15.11 7.55
N LEU A 472 4.55 -15.29 8.30
CA LEU A 472 4.29 -16.56 8.98
C LEU A 472 3.46 -17.50 8.11
N SER A 473 3.83 -18.79 8.13
CA SER A 473 3.08 -19.85 7.45
C SER A 473 1.72 -20.11 8.11
N PRO A 474 0.73 -20.61 7.36
CA PRO A 474 -0.56 -21.02 7.92
C PRO A 474 -0.44 -22.05 9.04
N SER A 475 0.47 -23.02 8.88
CA SER A 475 0.73 -24.06 9.89
C SER A 475 1.28 -23.48 11.20
N PHE A 476 2.18 -22.51 11.10
CA PHE A 476 2.70 -21.83 12.28
C PHE A 476 1.63 -20.99 12.98
N LYS A 477 0.83 -20.25 12.23
CA LYS A 477 -0.29 -19.46 12.78
C LYS A 477 -1.30 -20.33 13.53
N SER A 478 -1.59 -21.54 13.04
CA SER A 478 -2.48 -22.49 13.71
C SER A 478 -1.84 -23.15 14.95
N PHE A 479 -0.53 -23.30 14.96
CA PHE A 479 0.23 -23.89 16.07
C PHE A 479 0.47 -22.92 17.21
N LEU A 480 0.68 -21.64 16.93
CA LEU A 480 1.07 -20.62 17.91
C LEU A 480 0.13 -20.49 19.12
N PRO A 481 -1.22 -20.58 18.99
CA PRO A 481 -2.12 -20.56 20.15
C PRO A 481 -1.87 -21.71 21.15
N HIS A 482 -1.49 -22.88 20.63
CA HIS A 482 -1.18 -24.04 21.47
C HIS A 482 0.12 -23.82 22.24
N LEU A 483 1.15 -23.31 21.56
CA LEU A 483 2.42 -22.98 22.19
C LEU A 483 2.27 -21.88 23.25
N ALA A 484 1.50 -20.85 22.94
CA ALA A 484 1.21 -19.75 23.88
C ALA A 484 0.52 -20.25 25.15
N LYS A 485 -0.42 -21.17 25.02
CA LYS A 485 -1.10 -21.79 26.17
C LYS A 485 -0.17 -22.67 26.99
N GLU A 486 0.68 -23.46 26.33
CA GLU A 486 1.61 -24.39 27.02
C GLU A 486 2.66 -23.66 27.85
N TYR A 487 3.21 -22.56 27.30
CA TYR A 487 4.27 -21.78 27.95
C TYR A 487 3.77 -20.52 28.65
N ASN A 488 2.45 -20.26 28.65
CA ASN A 488 1.81 -19.13 29.32
C ASN A 488 2.37 -17.76 28.90
N PHE A 489 2.44 -17.49 27.59
CA PHE A 489 2.78 -16.18 27.04
C PHE A 489 1.62 -15.61 26.21
N SER A 490 1.60 -14.31 26.02
CA SER A 490 0.71 -13.65 25.08
C SER A 490 1.43 -13.33 23.76
N TYR A 491 0.68 -13.18 22.69
CA TYR A 491 1.23 -12.77 21.40
C TYR A 491 0.26 -11.89 20.63
N GLU A 492 0.82 -11.13 19.70
CA GLU A 492 0.06 -10.34 18.75
C GLU A 492 0.68 -10.43 17.36
N MET A 493 -0.17 -10.53 16.35
CA MET A 493 0.22 -10.54 14.95
C MET A 493 -0.06 -9.17 14.36
N VAL A 494 0.98 -8.52 13.88
CA VAL A 494 0.91 -7.19 13.28
C VAL A 494 1.04 -7.32 11.77
N THR A 495 0.11 -6.72 11.05
CA THR A 495 0.16 -6.64 9.59
C THR A 495 0.35 -5.18 9.21
N TYR A 496 1.40 -4.91 8.48
CA TYR A 496 1.67 -3.59 7.94
C TYR A 496 2.18 -3.72 6.51
N LYS A 497 1.60 -3.00 5.58
CA LYS A 497 2.06 -3.00 4.19
C LYS A 497 2.98 -1.79 3.99
N TRP A 498 4.11 -2.00 3.32
CA TRP A 498 5.01 -0.90 3.04
C TRP A 498 4.30 0.24 2.33
N PRO A 499 4.56 1.50 2.71
CA PRO A 499 4.04 2.67 2.01
C PRO A 499 4.40 2.65 0.53
N HIS A 500 3.59 3.27 -0.31
CA HIS A 500 3.72 3.18 -1.77
C HIS A 500 5.11 3.58 -2.30
N TRP A 501 5.77 4.56 -1.68
CA TRP A 501 7.11 5.00 -2.08
C TRP A 501 8.24 4.00 -1.78
N LEU A 502 8.00 3.00 -0.94
CA LEU A 502 8.94 1.93 -0.64
C LEU A 502 8.63 0.61 -1.36
N ARG A 503 7.46 0.48 -1.98
CA ARG A 503 7.01 -0.76 -2.67
C ARG A 503 7.84 -1.11 -3.92
N ALA A 504 8.74 -0.24 -4.36
CA ALA A 504 9.72 -0.55 -5.40
C ALA A 504 10.74 -1.62 -4.94
N GLN A 505 10.97 -1.77 -3.63
CA GLN A 505 11.80 -2.84 -3.08
C GLN A 505 11.08 -4.18 -3.21
N LYS A 506 11.72 -5.14 -3.90
CA LYS A 506 11.17 -6.49 -4.16
C LYS A 506 12.00 -7.60 -3.54
N GLU A 507 13.15 -7.25 -2.97
CA GLU A 507 14.01 -8.23 -2.32
C GLU A 507 13.50 -8.49 -0.91
N LYS A 508 12.99 -9.70 -0.66
CA LYS A 508 12.33 -10.10 0.59
C LYS A 508 13.21 -9.88 1.82
N GLN A 509 14.49 -10.15 1.71
CA GLN A 509 15.43 -9.94 2.83
C GLN A 509 15.52 -8.46 3.22
N ARG A 510 15.55 -7.55 2.24
CA ARG A 510 15.54 -6.10 2.51
C ARG A 510 14.22 -5.61 3.05
N GLU A 511 13.13 -6.22 2.62
CA GLU A 511 11.81 -5.94 3.18
C GLU A 511 11.74 -6.34 4.66
N ILE A 512 12.22 -7.53 5.01
CA ILE A 512 12.32 -8.00 6.40
C ILE A 512 13.20 -7.03 7.23
N TRP A 513 14.34 -6.61 6.70
CA TRP A 513 15.21 -5.64 7.38
C TRP A 513 14.54 -4.28 7.57
N GLY A 514 13.73 -3.85 6.61
CA GLY A 514 12.96 -2.61 6.74
C GLY A 514 11.98 -2.65 7.90
N TYR A 515 11.29 -3.75 8.12
CA TYR A 515 10.39 -3.90 9.27
C TYR A 515 11.12 -3.85 10.62
N LYS A 516 12.37 -4.26 10.67
CA LYS A 516 13.18 -4.19 11.89
C LYS A 516 13.55 -2.77 12.32
N ILE A 517 13.46 -1.78 11.42
CA ILE A 517 14.03 -0.45 11.63
C ILE A 517 13.05 0.68 11.31
N LEU A 518 12.33 0.60 10.19
CA LEU A 518 11.64 1.75 9.60
C LEU A 518 10.24 2.02 10.16
N PHE A 519 9.59 1.06 10.78
CA PHE A 519 8.17 1.14 11.13
C PHE A 519 7.88 0.89 12.60
N LEU A 520 8.89 0.97 13.46
CA LEU A 520 8.74 0.67 14.89
C LEU A 520 7.76 1.61 15.60
N ASP A 521 7.63 2.84 15.11
CA ASP A 521 6.71 3.86 15.61
C ASP A 521 5.22 3.59 15.26
N VAL A 522 4.95 2.74 14.28
CA VAL A 522 3.57 2.42 13.83
C VAL A 522 3.18 0.96 14.03
N LEU A 523 4.15 0.08 14.30
CA LEU A 523 3.89 -1.35 14.51
C LEU A 523 3.34 -1.65 15.91
N PHE A 524 3.63 -0.80 16.87
CA PHE A 524 3.30 -1.02 18.28
C PHE A 524 2.32 0.03 18.81
N PRO A 525 1.49 -0.33 19.80
CA PRO A 525 0.60 0.64 20.43
C PRO A 525 1.39 1.67 21.25
N LEU A 526 0.86 2.91 21.33
CA LEU A 526 1.54 4.02 22.02
C LEU A 526 1.69 3.84 23.54
N ASP A 527 1.01 2.87 24.14
CA ASP A 527 1.15 2.52 25.56
C ASP A 527 2.26 1.51 25.83
N LEU A 528 3.03 1.14 24.80
CA LEU A 528 4.20 0.28 24.91
C LEU A 528 5.47 1.14 25.01
N ASP A 529 6.13 1.07 26.17
CA ASP A 529 7.31 1.89 26.43
C ASP A 529 8.57 1.35 25.76
N LYS A 530 8.82 0.05 25.88
CA LYS A 530 10.02 -0.60 25.34
C LYS A 530 9.68 -1.91 24.63
N VAL A 531 10.39 -2.17 23.55
CA VAL A 531 10.37 -3.44 22.85
C VAL A 531 11.80 -3.95 22.64
N ILE A 532 11.98 -5.27 22.76
CA ILE A 532 13.26 -5.93 22.50
C ILE A 532 13.13 -6.66 21.18
N PHE A 533 14.01 -6.38 20.24
CA PHE A 533 14.15 -7.18 19.04
C PHE A 533 15.08 -8.37 19.33
N VAL A 534 14.61 -9.57 18.98
CA VAL A 534 15.39 -10.81 19.06
C VAL A 534 15.25 -11.54 17.73
N ASP A 535 16.36 -11.79 17.04
CA ASP A 535 16.32 -12.59 15.81
C ASP A 535 15.84 -14.03 16.11
N ALA A 536 15.13 -14.62 15.16
CA ALA A 536 14.50 -15.93 15.33
C ALA A 536 15.49 -17.07 15.62
N ASP A 537 16.74 -16.93 15.21
CA ASP A 537 17.81 -17.94 15.37
C ASP A 537 18.64 -17.78 16.67
N GLN A 538 18.20 -16.91 17.57
CA GLN A 538 18.86 -16.70 18.85
C GLN A 538 18.37 -17.69 19.91
N ILE A 539 19.22 -17.98 20.88
CA ILE A 539 18.88 -18.74 22.10
C ILE A 539 19.13 -17.85 23.30
N VAL A 540 18.05 -17.54 24.02
CA VAL A 540 18.10 -16.70 25.21
C VAL A 540 18.51 -17.56 26.40
N ARG A 541 19.47 -17.07 27.21
CA ARG A 541 20.09 -17.80 28.32
C ARG A 541 20.01 -17.04 29.66
N THR A 542 19.37 -15.89 29.68
CA THR A 542 19.18 -15.05 30.86
C THR A 542 17.82 -14.38 30.81
N ASP A 543 17.42 -13.75 31.91
CA ASP A 543 16.15 -13.02 31.95
C ASP A 543 16.21 -11.76 31.05
N MET A 544 15.30 -11.67 30.11
CA MET A 544 15.22 -10.52 29.21
C MET A 544 14.69 -9.26 29.91
N TYR A 545 14.18 -9.38 31.13
CA TYR A 545 13.78 -8.23 31.93
C TYR A 545 14.97 -7.32 32.28
N ASP A 546 16.17 -7.88 32.35
CA ASP A 546 17.41 -7.12 32.54
C ASP A 546 17.58 -6.06 31.42
N LEU A 547 17.19 -6.39 30.19
CA LEU A 547 17.22 -5.44 29.06
C LEU A 547 16.06 -4.43 29.12
N VAL A 548 14.89 -4.82 29.60
CA VAL A 548 13.77 -3.89 29.82
C VAL A 548 14.13 -2.84 30.86
N SER A 549 14.79 -3.26 31.94
CA SER A 549 15.19 -2.40 33.05
C SER A 549 16.43 -1.55 32.76
N LEU A 550 17.15 -1.84 31.66
CA LEU A 550 18.34 -1.12 31.28
C LEU A 550 18.04 0.35 31.01
N ASP A 551 18.77 1.25 31.68
CA ASP A 551 18.73 2.67 31.34
C ASP A 551 19.54 2.91 30.05
N LEU A 552 18.87 3.45 29.03
CA LEU A 552 19.50 3.80 27.75
C LEU A 552 20.09 5.23 27.75
N GLU A 553 20.17 5.88 28.93
CA GLU A 553 20.73 7.23 29.09
C GLU A 553 20.12 8.27 28.12
N GLY A 554 18.84 8.10 27.80
CA GLY A 554 18.09 8.95 26.86
C GLY A 554 18.27 8.60 25.39
N ALA A 555 19.02 7.54 25.05
CA ALA A 555 19.11 7.04 23.68
C ALA A 555 17.83 6.26 23.29
N PRO A 556 17.37 6.33 22.01
CA PRO A 556 16.23 5.57 21.54
C PRO A 556 16.53 4.08 21.34
N TYR A 557 17.79 3.70 21.21
CA TYR A 557 18.22 2.31 20.97
C TYR A 557 19.38 1.90 21.85
N GLY A 558 19.34 0.64 22.28
CA GLY A 558 20.49 -0.06 22.87
C GLY A 558 20.86 -1.26 22.01
N PHE A 559 22.00 -1.20 21.30
CA PHE A 559 22.46 -2.27 20.42
C PHE A 559 23.54 -3.14 21.07
N THR A 560 23.54 -4.43 20.72
CA THR A 560 24.60 -5.35 21.14
C THR A 560 25.86 -5.19 20.29
N PRO A 561 27.03 -4.93 20.89
CA PRO A 561 28.27 -4.85 20.13
C PRO A 561 28.64 -6.23 19.56
N MET A 562 29.20 -6.22 18.34
CA MET A 562 29.67 -7.46 17.70
C MET A 562 30.88 -8.01 18.44
N CYS A 563 30.86 -9.31 18.74
CA CYS A 563 31.93 -9.97 19.46
C CYS A 563 33.24 -10.02 18.69
N ASP A 564 34.32 -9.59 19.31
CA ASP A 564 35.67 -9.57 18.75
C ASP A 564 36.56 -10.72 19.28
N SER A 565 36.06 -11.57 20.17
CA SER A 565 36.86 -12.58 20.87
C SER A 565 37.26 -13.81 20.03
N ARG A 566 36.56 -14.08 18.91
CA ARG A 566 36.84 -15.26 18.07
C ARG A 566 37.70 -14.88 16.87
N HIS A 567 38.97 -15.31 16.90
CA HIS A 567 39.93 -15.03 15.81
C HIS A 567 39.56 -15.70 14.49
N GLU A 568 38.89 -16.86 14.53
CA GLU A 568 38.43 -17.58 13.34
C GLU A 568 37.42 -16.78 12.52
N MET A 569 36.72 -15.81 13.16
CA MET A 569 35.74 -14.95 12.53
C MET A 569 36.33 -13.65 11.96
N GLU A 570 37.67 -13.45 12.04
CA GLU A 570 38.30 -12.19 11.62
C GLU A 570 38.05 -11.89 10.14
N GLY A 571 38.07 -12.89 9.28
CA GLY A 571 37.80 -12.75 7.85
C GLY A 571 36.37 -12.26 7.50
N PHE A 572 35.41 -12.43 8.40
CA PHE A 572 34.03 -11.99 8.22
C PHE A 572 33.76 -10.59 8.76
N ARG A 573 34.73 -9.96 9.40
CA ARG A 573 34.63 -8.63 10.01
C ARG A 573 34.84 -7.52 8.98
N PHE A 574 33.89 -7.43 8.01
CA PHE A 574 33.94 -6.45 6.92
C PHE A 574 34.09 -5.00 7.40
N TRP A 575 33.61 -4.69 8.61
CA TRP A 575 33.69 -3.35 9.20
C TRP A 575 35.10 -2.95 9.62
N LYS A 576 36.05 -3.87 9.68
CA LYS A 576 37.47 -3.59 9.94
C LYS A 576 38.27 -3.18 8.69
N GLN A 577 37.61 -3.17 7.52
CA GLN A 577 38.22 -2.89 6.23
C GLN A 577 37.38 -1.89 5.40
N GLY A 578 38.03 -1.26 4.42
CA GLY A 578 37.38 -0.42 3.41
C GLY A 578 36.53 0.72 3.98
N TYR A 579 35.39 0.93 3.35
CA TYR A 579 34.43 2.00 3.69
C TYR A 579 34.03 2.00 5.17
N TRP A 580 33.62 0.88 5.71
CA TRP A 580 33.12 0.78 7.08
C TRP A 580 34.18 1.12 8.13
N LYS A 581 35.42 0.71 7.92
CA LYS A 581 36.55 1.09 8.81
C LYS A 581 36.70 2.60 8.89
N ASN A 582 36.61 3.25 7.72
CA ASN A 582 36.75 4.71 7.64
C ASN A 582 35.54 5.43 8.22
N PHE A 583 34.34 4.89 8.00
CA PHE A 583 33.08 5.44 8.51
C PHE A 583 32.99 5.33 10.04
N LEU A 584 33.28 4.17 10.60
CA LEU A 584 33.20 3.90 12.03
C LEU A 584 34.31 4.59 12.85
N ARG A 585 35.43 4.95 12.24
CA ARG A 585 36.51 5.69 12.91
C ARG A 585 36.94 5.10 14.25
N GLY A 586 36.97 3.76 14.35
CA GLY A 586 37.35 3.04 15.59
C GLY A 586 36.18 2.78 16.54
N GLN A 587 34.96 3.22 16.21
CA GLN A 587 33.79 2.83 16.96
C GLN A 587 33.46 1.34 16.73
N PRO A 588 32.93 0.62 17.75
CA PRO A 588 32.57 -0.77 17.59
C PRO A 588 31.39 -0.91 16.61
N TYR A 589 31.42 -1.99 15.84
CA TYR A 589 30.27 -2.39 15.02
C TYR A 589 29.25 -3.11 15.91
N HIS A 590 27.97 -2.80 15.73
CA HIS A 590 26.88 -3.39 16.48
C HIS A 590 26.03 -4.30 15.59
N ILE A 591 25.57 -5.41 16.15
CA ILE A 591 24.71 -6.36 15.45
C ILE A 591 23.23 -5.98 15.62
N SER A 592 22.44 -6.21 14.58
CA SER A 592 20.98 -6.02 14.61
C SER A 592 20.19 -7.28 14.99
N ALA A 593 20.85 -8.28 15.57
CA ALA A 593 20.20 -9.53 15.99
C ALA A 593 19.56 -9.44 17.39
N LEU A 594 20.03 -8.51 18.21
CA LEU A 594 19.50 -8.23 19.55
C LEU A 594 19.67 -6.73 19.84
N TYR A 595 18.56 -6.04 20.09
CA TYR A 595 18.57 -4.65 20.52
C TYR A 595 17.31 -4.28 21.28
N VAL A 596 17.38 -3.24 22.07
CA VAL A 596 16.26 -2.65 22.81
C VAL A 596 15.88 -1.34 22.16
N VAL A 597 14.59 -1.08 22.08
CA VAL A 597 14.03 0.18 21.58
C VAL A 597 13.21 0.83 22.69
N ASP A 598 13.48 2.10 22.95
CA ASP A 598 12.62 2.96 23.75
C ASP A 598 11.66 3.69 22.82
N LEU A 599 10.40 3.26 22.81
CA LEU A 599 9.37 3.78 21.91
C LEU A 599 8.88 5.18 22.32
N ASN A 600 9.28 5.69 23.50
CA ASN A 600 8.96 7.04 23.96
C ASN A 600 9.95 8.10 23.43
N ARG A 601 11.01 7.69 22.75
CA ARG A 601 12.06 8.57 22.21
C ARG A 601 12.02 8.63 20.68
#